data_8d89bae07f9b7c9623edf57455bbde10
#
_entry.id   8d89bae07f9b7c9623edf57455bbde10
#
_cell.length_a   1.000
_cell.length_b   1.000
_cell.length_c   1.000
_cell.angle_alpha   90.00
_cell.angle_beta   90.00
_cell.angle_gamma   90.00
#
_symmetry.space_group_name_H-M   'P 1'
#
loop_
_entity.id
_entity.type
_entity.pdbx_description
1 polymer ?
#
loop_
_entity_poly.entity_id
_entity_poly.type
_entity_poly.pdbx_seq_one_letter_code
_entity_poly.pdbx_strand_id
1 'polypeptide(L)'
;MSTYEIGSIVFDKWKICRELGQGSYGTVYEIQREDFGGVYKAALKVITVPQSGKELQSVLDEGMTPPQAKQYFYSVVEDIGRECAIMSRLKGTGNIVSYEDHAVLRHPDGIGWDILIRMELLPPYGQYWFVTITPYGPEIEPHVPPKAQVLQ
;
A
#
# COMPACT_ATOMS: atom_id res chain seq x y z
N MET A 1 -10.85 -7.77 8.86
CA MET A 1 -9.81 -6.92 8.29
C MET A 1 -8.46 -7.50 8.62
N SER A 2 -7.67 -7.78 7.63
CA SER A 2 -6.35 -8.34 7.89
C SER A 2 -5.37 -7.22 8.19
N THR A 3 -4.65 -7.37 9.28
CA THR A 3 -3.55 -6.49 9.64
C THR A 3 -2.28 -7.31 9.50
N TYR A 4 -1.28 -6.75 8.87
CA TYR A 4 0.00 -7.42 8.71
C TYR A 4 0.75 -7.36 10.04
N GLU A 5 1.20 -8.52 10.50
CA GLU A 5 1.85 -8.61 11.79
C GLU A 5 3.34 -8.32 11.69
N ILE A 6 3.88 -7.73 12.76
CA ILE A 6 5.32 -7.55 12.91
C ILE A 6 5.99 -8.91 12.85
N GLY A 7 7.04 -9.02 12.05
CA GLY A 7 7.77 -10.27 11.85
C GLY A 7 7.33 -11.07 10.63
N SER A 8 6.18 -10.73 10.02
CA SER A 8 5.71 -11.39 8.80
C SER A 8 6.63 -11.07 7.62
N ILE A 9 6.68 -11.99 6.67
CA ILE A 9 7.50 -11.84 5.47
C ILE A 9 6.60 -11.50 4.28
N VAL A 10 7.00 -10.47 3.54
CA VAL A 10 6.35 -10.05 2.29
C VAL A 10 7.40 -9.99 1.19
N PHE A 11 6.98 -10.07 -0.07
CA PHE A 11 7.90 -10.07 -1.21
C PHE A 11 9.05 -11.07 -1.03
N ASP A 12 8.76 -12.24 -0.50
CA ASP A 12 9.66 -13.37 -0.26
C ASP A 12 10.75 -13.16 0.80
N LYS A 13 11.28 -11.96 0.94
CA LYS A 13 12.46 -11.70 1.77
C LYS A 13 12.29 -10.56 2.76
N TRP A 14 11.26 -9.75 2.61
CA TRP A 14 11.12 -8.54 3.39
C TRP A 14 10.33 -8.81 4.66
N LYS A 15 10.91 -8.45 5.79
CA LYS A 15 10.29 -8.63 7.10
C LYS A 15 9.66 -7.33 7.56
N ILE A 16 8.42 -7.40 8.00
CA ILE A 16 7.72 -6.25 8.56
C ILE A 16 8.27 -5.97 9.94
N CYS A 17 8.83 -4.77 10.14
CA CYS A 17 9.49 -4.39 11.38
C CYS A 17 8.62 -3.54 12.28
N ARG A 18 7.88 -2.60 11.73
CA ARG A 18 6.98 -1.74 12.51
C ARG A 18 6.00 -1.02 11.61
N GLU A 19 4.92 -0.55 12.21
CA GLU A 19 3.97 0.30 11.52
C GLU A 19 4.47 1.74 11.57
N LEU A 20 4.45 2.42 10.42
CA LEU A 20 4.87 3.81 10.31
C LEU A 20 3.69 4.77 10.38
N GLY A 21 2.52 4.36 9.90
CA GLY A 21 1.34 5.20 9.94
C GLY A 21 0.16 4.60 9.22
N GLN A 22 -0.99 5.23 9.38
CA GLN A 22 -2.21 4.86 8.69
C GLN A 22 -2.74 6.07 7.94
N GLY A 23 -3.14 5.84 6.70
CA GLY A 23 -3.79 6.85 5.88
C GLY A 23 -5.22 6.45 5.57
N SER A 24 -5.89 7.27 4.75
CA SER A 24 -7.27 7.02 4.36
C SER A 24 -7.45 5.73 3.57
N TYR A 25 -6.42 5.29 2.87
CA TYR A 25 -6.52 4.17 1.95
C TYR A 25 -5.63 2.99 2.32
N GLY A 26 -4.93 3.05 3.45
CA GLY A 26 -4.12 1.92 3.85
C GLY A 26 -3.17 2.23 4.98
N THR A 27 -2.32 1.27 5.27
CA THR A 27 -1.34 1.33 6.34
C THR A 27 0.05 1.24 5.75
N VAL A 28 0.99 1.99 6.30
CA VAL A 28 2.38 2.00 5.86
C VAL A 28 3.24 1.37 6.95
N TYR A 29 4.12 0.48 6.54
CA TYR A 29 5.03 -0.25 7.42
C TYR A 29 6.48 -0.02 7.00
N GLU A 30 7.39 -0.13 7.94
CA GLU A 30 8.80 -0.28 7.63
C GLU A 30 9.09 -1.77 7.46
N ILE A 31 9.75 -2.12 6.36
CA ILE A 31 10.17 -3.49 6.09
C ILE A 31 11.67 -3.51 5.87
N GLN A 32 12.30 -4.64 6.15
CA GLN A 32 13.73 -4.78 5.92
C GLN A 32 14.07 -6.20 5.47
N ARG A 33 15.19 -6.31 4.79
CA ARG A 33 15.77 -7.60 4.45
C ARG A 33 17.26 -7.58 4.71
N GLU A 34 17.81 -8.76 4.95
CA GLU A 34 19.24 -8.94 5.09
C GLU A 34 19.76 -9.72 3.89
N ASP A 35 20.89 -9.28 3.35
CA ASP A 35 21.48 -9.91 2.21
C ASP A 35 22.98 -9.58 2.19
N PHE A 36 23.84 -10.58 2.02
CA PHE A 36 25.30 -10.42 1.98
C PHE A 36 25.86 -9.57 3.12
N GLY A 37 25.32 -9.75 4.34
CA GLY A 37 25.75 -9.01 5.51
C GLY A 37 25.24 -7.58 5.60
N GLY A 38 24.47 -7.12 4.63
CA GLY A 38 23.86 -5.80 4.64
C GLY A 38 22.40 -5.83 5.02
N VAL A 39 21.91 -4.75 5.58
CA VAL A 39 20.50 -4.57 5.91
C VAL A 39 19.91 -3.51 5.00
N TYR A 40 18.85 -3.85 4.30
CA TYR A 40 18.14 -2.95 3.40
C TYR A 40 16.78 -2.65 3.97
N LYS A 41 16.34 -1.40 3.89
CA LYS A 41 15.06 -0.95 4.40
C LYS A 41 14.21 -0.36 3.31
N ALA A 42 12.89 -0.50 3.45
CA ALA A 42 11.93 0.07 2.53
C ALA A 42 10.63 0.37 3.27
N ALA A 43 9.76 1.12 2.63
CA ALA A 43 8.41 1.33 3.11
C ALA A 43 7.46 0.41 2.35
N LEU A 44 6.48 -0.13 3.05
CA LEU A 44 5.42 -0.96 2.47
C LEU A 44 4.09 -0.27 2.72
N LYS A 45 3.37 0.03 1.65
CA LYS A 45 1.99 0.48 1.77
C LYS A 45 1.06 -0.67 1.42
N VAL A 46 0.10 -0.94 2.29
CA VAL A 46 -0.92 -1.97 2.07
C VAL A 46 -2.25 -1.29 1.83
N ILE A 47 -2.81 -1.51 0.66
CA ILE A 47 -4.14 -1.02 0.29
C ILE A 47 -5.07 -2.22 0.22
N THR A 48 -6.15 -2.19 0.98
CA THR A 48 -7.14 -3.26 1.00
C THR A 48 -8.38 -2.85 0.21
N VAL A 49 -8.82 -3.69 -0.71
CA VAL A 49 -10.00 -3.44 -1.55
C VAL A 49 -10.96 -4.63 -1.42
N PRO A 50 -12.22 -4.43 -1.01
CA PRO A 50 -12.79 -3.20 -0.46
C PRO A 50 -12.14 -2.83 0.87
N GLN A 51 -12.24 -1.55 1.24
CA GLN A 51 -11.57 -1.05 2.46
C GLN A 51 -12.12 -1.65 3.74
N SER A 52 -13.38 -2.06 3.72
CA SER A 52 -14.04 -2.60 4.90
C SER A 52 -15.22 -3.48 4.48
N GLY A 53 -15.70 -4.27 5.43
CA GLY A 53 -16.92 -5.03 5.24
C GLY A 53 -18.14 -4.12 4.97
N LYS A 54 -18.13 -2.91 5.50
CA LYS A 54 -19.21 -1.94 5.25
C LYS A 54 -19.25 -1.51 3.79
N GLU A 55 -18.10 -1.30 3.18
CA GLU A 55 -18.04 -0.92 1.77
C GLU A 55 -18.60 -2.04 0.88
N LEU A 56 -18.22 -3.28 1.15
CA LEU A 56 -18.77 -4.43 0.45
C LEU A 56 -20.27 -4.54 0.66
N GLN A 57 -20.74 -4.43 1.88
CA GLN A 57 -22.15 -4.54 2.20
C GLN A 57 -22.97 -3.42 1.53
N SER A 58 -22.38 -2.24 1.43
CA SER A 58 -23.04 -1.10 0.79
C SER A 58 -23.39 -1.38 -0.67
N VAL A 59 -22.46 -1.94 -1.43
CA VAL A 59 -22.73 -2.24 -2.85
C VAL A 59 -23.72 -3.39 -3.00
N LEU A 60 -23.70 -4.36 -2.08
CA LEU A 60 -24.69 -5.44 -2.08
C LEU A 60 -26.07 -4.91 -1.74
N ASP A 61 -26.17 -3.99 -0.80
CA ASP A 61 -27.45 -3.36 -0.43
C ASP A 61 -28.01 -2.50 -1.55
N GLU A 62 -27.17 -1.97 -2.41
CA GLU A 62 -27.59 -1.21 -3.59
C GLU A 62 -28.07 -2.09 -4.73
N GLY A 63 -28.03 -3.39 -4.57
CA GLY A 63 -28.57 -4.35 -5.53
C GLY A 63 -27.56 -5.14 -6.34
N MET A 64 -26.26 -4.97 -6.09
CA MET A 64 -25.26 -5.81 -6.76
C MET A 64 -25.35 -7.23 -6.22
N THR A 65 -25.24 -8.19 -7.15
CA THR A 65 -25.04 -9.58 -6.74
C THR A 65 -23.61 -9.78 -6.31
N PRO A 66 -23.29 -10.84 -5.53
CA PRO A 66 -21.89 -11.12 -5.16
C PRO A 66 -20.93 -11.20 -6.36
N PRO A 67 -21.26 -11.86 -7.48
CA PRO A 67 -20.36 -11.83 -8.66
C PRO A 67 -20.15 -10.42 -9.23
N GLN A 68 -21.21 -9.59 -9.24
CA GLN A 68 -21.09 -8.21 -9.72
C GLN A 68 -20.22 -7.37 -8.78
N ALA A 69 -20.37 -7.54 -7.47
CA ALA A 69 -19.55 -6.86 -6.49
C ALA A 69 -18.07 -7.26 -6.64
N LYS A 70 -17.81 -8.54 -6.83
CA LYS A 70 -16.45 -9.04 -7.06
C LYS A 70 -15.83 -8.39 -8.29
N GLN A 71 -16.57 -8.31 -9.37
CA GLN A 71 -16.08 -7.71 -10.61
C GLN A 71 -15.84 -6.21 -10.45
N TYR A 72 -16.73 -5.54 -9.74
CA TYR A 72 -16.59 -4.11 -9.47
C TYR A 72 -15.29 -3.82 -8.68
N PHE A 73 -15.08 -4.54 -7.57
CA PHE A 73 -13.88 -4.32 -6.76
C PHE A 73 -12.62 -4.76 -7.46
N TYR A 74 -12.69 -5.80 -8.29
CA TYR A 74 -11.53 -6.20 -9.08
C TYR A 74 -11.15 -5.12 -10.09
N SER A 75 -12.11 -4.41 -10.66
CA SER A 75 -11.80 -3.31 -11.56
C SER A 75 -11.06 -2.18 -10.83
N VAL A 76 -11.37 -1.96 -9.56
CA VAL A 76 -10.62 -1.01 -8.72
C VAL A 76 -9.18 -1.47 -8.54
N VAL A 77 -8.98 -2.77 -8.29
CA VAL A 77 -7.63 -3.35 -8.19
C VAL A 77 -6.86 -3.16 -9.49
N GLU A 78 -7.50 -3.38 -10.63
CA GLU A 78 -6.86 -3.16 -11.93
C GLU A 78 -6.47 -1.71 -12.16
N ASP A 79 -7.32 -0.78 -11.75
CA ASP A 79 -7.01 0.65 -11.85
C ASP A 79 -5.78 1.01 -11.00
N ILE A 80 -5.72 0.49 -9.78
CA ILE A 80 -4.56 0.69 -8.89
C ILE A 80 -3.30 0.12 -9.54
N GLY A 81 -3.40 -1.05 -10.16
CA GLY A 81 -2.28 -1.67 -10.87
C GLY A 81 -1.77 -0.81 -12.02
N ARG A 82 -2.68 -0.20 -12.77
CA ARG A 82 -2.28 0.72 -13.85
C ARG A 82 -1.58 1.96 -13.30
N GLU A 83 -2.05 2.46 -12.16
CA GLU A 83 -1.41 3.60 -11.52
C GLU A 83 -0.01 3.25 -11.00
N CYS A 84 0.21 2.02 -10.54
CA CYS A 84 1.55 1.54 -10.19
C CYS A 84 2.50 1.61 -11.38
N ALA A 85 2.02 1.28 -12.57
CA ALA A 85 2.83 1.38 -13.79
C ALA A 85 3.21 2.83 -14.10
N ILE A 86 2.33 3.77 -13.83
CA ILE A 86 2.63 5.20 -13.99
C ILE A 86 3.67 5.62 -12.97
N MET A 87 3.53 5.22 -11.71
CA MET A 87 4.49 5.55 -10.66
C MET A 87 5.89 5.02 -10.97
N SER A 88 5.99 3.87 -11.62
CA SER A 88 7.29 3.31 -11.97
C SER A 88 8.06 4.21 -12.95
N ARG A 89 7.35 5.02 -13.74
CA ARG A 89 7.97 5.99 -14.65
C ARG A 89 8.46 7.23 -13.96
N LEU A 90 7.93 7.51 -12.75
CA LEU A 90 8.34 8.66 -11.94
C LEU A 90 9.51 8.33 -11.02
N LYS A 91 9.98 7.09 -11.03
CA LYS A 91 11.08 6.65 -10.20
C LYS A 91 12.32 7.48 -10.46
N GLY A 92 12.93 7.98 -9.39
CA GLY A 92 14.13 8.80 -9.48
C GLY A 92 13.87 10.25 -9.85
N THR A 93 12.62 10.68 -9.93
CA THR A 93 12.25 12.04 -10.31
C THR A 93 12.15 12.93 -9.06
N GLY A 94 13.09 13.84 -8.88
CA GLY A 94 13.01 14.91 -7.89
C GLY A 94 12.67 14.46 -6.48
N ASN A 95 11.69 15.11 -5.86
CA ASN A 95 11.28 14.89 -4.47
C ASN A 95 10.13 13.91 -4.33
N ILE A 96 9.85 13.13 -5.35
CA ILE A 96 8.80 12.10 -5.30
C ILE A 96 9.38 10.82 -4.74
N VAL A 97 8.68 10.24 -3.76
CA VAL A 97 9.07 8.95 -3.18
C VAL A 97 9.04 7.89 -4.26
N SER A 98 10.16 7.18 -4.44
CA SER A 98 10.29 6.21 -5.53
C SER A 98 9.52 4.94 -5.25
N TYR A 99 8.68 4.56 -6.20
CA TYR A 99 8.07 3.25 -6.25
C TYR A 99 9.13 2.21 -6.63
N GLU A 100 9.10 1.07 -5.95
CA GLU A 100 10.05 -0.02 -6.23
C GLU A 100 9.38 -1.24 -6.83
N ASP A 101 8.27 -1.68 -6.23
CA ASP A 101 7.63 -2.93 -6.61
C ASP A 101 6.22 -3.01 -6.03
N HIS A 102 5.40 -3.92 -6.54
CA HIS A 102 4.09 -4.18 -5.96
C HIS A 102 3.69 -5.64 -6.12
N ALA A 103 2.72 -6.07 -5.32
CA ALA A 103 2.11 -7.38 -5.42
C ALA A 103 0.62 -7.26 -5.11
N VAL A 104 -0.18 -8.12 -5.69
CA VAL A 104 -1.61 -8.20 -5.42
C VAL A 104 -1.92 -9.57 -4.84
N LEU A 105 -2.50 -9.59 -3.64
CA LEU A 105 -2.85 -10.81 -2.95
C LEU A 105 -4.36 -10.89 -2.79
N ARG A 106 -4.94 -11.99 -3.23
CA ARG A 106 -6.36 -12.23 -3.06
C ARG A 106 -6.64 -12.70 -1.64
N HIS A 107 -7.70 -12.20 -1.04
CA HIS A 107 -8.15 -12.72 0.26
C HIS A 107 -8.65 -14.16 0.07
N PRO A 108 -8.26 -15.09 0.95
CA PRO A 108 -8.68 -16.48 0.83
C PRO A 108 -10.19 -16.65 1.05
N ASP A 109 -10.79 -15.78 1.85
CA ASP A 109 -12.21 -15.84 2.18
C ASP A 109 -12.94 -14.62 1.63
N GLY A 110 -14.03 -14.85 0.92
CA GLY A 110 -14.89 -13.78 0.45
C GLY A 110 -14.29 -12.98 -0.70
N ILE A 111 -14.74 -11.74 -0.82
CA ILE A 111 -14.33 -10.82 -1.87
C ILE A 111 -13.33 -9.83 -1.29
N GLY A 112 -12.15 -9.80 -1.86
CA GLY A 112 -11.16 -8.82 -1.44
C GLY A 112 -9.75 -9.11 -1.92
N TRP A 113 -8.96 -8.05 -1.96
CA TRP A 113 -7.55 -8.09 -2.36
C TRP A 113 -6.76 -7.10 -1.52
N ASP A 114 -5.51 -7.43 -1.28
CA ASP A 114 -4.54 -6.50 -0.73
C ASP A 114 -3.54 -6.16 -1.83
N ILE A 115 -3.30 -4.87 -2.02
CA ILE A 115 -2.24 -4.40 -2.91
C ILE A 115 -1.11 -3.94 -2.01
N LEU A 116 0.04 -4.57 -2.16
CA LEU A 116 1.24 -4.27 -1.41
C LEU A 116 2.17 -3.47 -2.31
N ILE A 117 2.54 -2.27 -1.89
CA ILE A 117 3.42 -1.40 -2.68
C ILE A 117 4.68 -1.15 -1.87
N ARG A 118 5.80 -1.58 -2.42
CA ARG A 118 7.11 -1.33 -1.80
C ARG A 118 7.68 -0.04 -2.40
N MET A 119 8.11 0.84 -1.51
CA MET A 119 8.61 2.16 -1.87
C MET A 119 9.89 2.43 -1.11
N GLU A 120 10.64 3.39 -1.58
CA GLU A 120 11.82 3.88 -0.88
C GLU A 120 11.41 4.41 0.50
N LEU A 121 12.20 4.07 1.52
CA LEU A 121 12.02 4.60 2.86
C LEU A 121 12.90 5.84 3.01
N LEU A 122 12.28 6.97 3.23
CA LEU A 122 12.96 8.25 3.30
C LEU A 122 13.29 8.62 4.74
N PRO A 123 14.36 9.40 4.94
CA PRO A 123 14.67 9.95 6.26
C PRO A 123 13.51 10.79 6.78
N PRO A 124 13.40 10.96 8.10
CA PRO A 124 12.31 11.76 8.68
C PRO A 124 12.41 13.25 8.38
N TYR A 125 13.53 13.70 7.82
CA TYR A 125 13.73 15.11 7.49
C TYR A 125 13.68 15.31 5.97
N GLY A 126 13.26 16.48 5.56
CA GLY A 126 13.17 16.84 4.16
C GLY A 126 11.72 16.97 3.70
N GLN A 127 11.55 17.51 2.51
CA GLN A 127 10.23 17.68 1.91
C GLN A 127 10.12 16.75 0.72
N TYR A 128 9.24 15.76 0.86
CA TYR A 128 9.02 14.77 -0.16
C TYR A 128 7.53 14.69 -0.47
N TRP A 129 7.20 14.19 -1.64
CA TRP A 129 5.82 14.02 -2.07
C TRP A 129 5.55 12.55 -2.34
N PHE A 130 4.49 12.04 -1.74
CA PHE A 130 3.97 10.74 -2.07
C PHE A 130 3.01 10.85 -3.24
N VAL A 131 3.14 9.94 -4.18
CA VAL A 131 2.06 9.68 -5.12
C VAL A 131 1.25 8.56 -4.50
N THR A 132 0.09 8.90 -3.95
CA THR A 132 -0.79 7.93 -3.33
C THR A 132 -1.75 7.40 -4.37
N ILE A 133 -1.80 6.08 -4.49
CA ILE A 133 -2.76 5.43 -5.37
C ILE A 133 -4.03 5.19 -4.59
N THR A 134 -5.13 5.73 -5.10
CA THR A 134 -6.44 5.59 -4.49
C THR A 134 -7.39 4.93 -5.48
N PRO A 135 -8.56 4.44 -5.01
CA PRO A 135 -9.58 3.93 -5.93
C PRO A 135 -10.08 4.95 -6.95
N TYR A 136 -9.81 6.23 -6.71
CA TYR A 136 -10.26 7.34 -7.58
C TYR A 136 -9.13 7.91 -8.43
N GLY A 137 -7.97 7.27 -8.45
CA GLY A 137 -6.81 7.71 -9.20
C GLY A 137 -5.67 8.17 -8.30
N PRO A 138 -4.57 8.63 -8.90
CA PRO A 138 -3.41 9.06 -8.12
C PRO A 138 -3.64 10.41 -7.46
N GLU A 139 -3.14 10.55 -6.25
CA GLU A 139 -3.12 11.81 -5.53
C GLU A 139 -1.70 12.09 -5.07
N ILE A 140 -1.32 13.35 -5.07
CA ILE A 140 -0.01 13.77 -4.59
C ILE A 140 -0.20 14.40 -3.23
N GLU A 141 0.51 13.87 -2.24
CA GLU A 141 0.43 14.38 -0.88
C GLU A 141 1.83 14.53 -0.30
N PRO A 142 2.03 15.47 0.65
CA PRO A 142 3.33 15.63 1.28
C PRO A 142 3.68 14.42 2.12
N HIS A 143 4.96 14.09 2.15
CA HIS A 143 5.46 13.07 3.07
C HIS A 143 5.40 13.60 4.50
N VAL A 144 4.70 12.88 5.35
CA VAL A 144 4.60 13.20 6.77
C VAL A 144 5.34 12.11 7.55
N PRO A 145 6.44 12.44 8.22
CA PRO A 145 7.16 11.43 9.01
C PRO A 145 6.27 10.90 10.14
N PRO A 146 6.44 9.65 10.53
CA PRO A 146 5.73 9.10 11.69
C PRO A 146 6.03 9.90 12.94
N LYS A 147 5.06 10.00 13.84
CA LYS A 147 5.22 10.77 15.10
C LYS A 147 6.43 10.33 15.89
N ALA A 148 6.70 9.03 15.95
CA ALA A 148 7.84 8.51 16.68
C ALA A 148 9.17 9.06 16.15
N GLN A 149 9.24 9.39 14.87
CA GLN A 149 10.42 9.99 14.26
C GLN A 149 10.47 11.48 14.48
N VAL A 150 9.31 12.14 14.51
CA VAL A 150 9.22 13.58 14.71
C VAL A 150 9.62 13.98 16.12
N LEU A 151 9.33 13.15 17.10
CA LEU A 151 9.61 13.44 18.52
C LEU A 151 11.06 13.20 18.90
N GLN A 152 11.86 12.75 17.99
CA GLN A 152 13.28 12.55 18.22
C GLN A 152 14.08 13.73 17.68
#